data_68df287f919a631ad8093109737606c7
#
_entry.id   68df287f919a631ad8093109737606c7
#
_cell.length_a   1.000
_cell.length_b   1.000
_cell.length_c   1.000
_cell.angle_alpha   90.00
_cell.angle_beta   90.00
_cell.angle_gamma   90.00
#
_symmetry.space_group_name_H-M   'P 1'
#
loop_
_entity.id
_entity.type
_entity.pdbx_description
1 polymer ?
#
loop_
_entity_poly.entity_id
_entity_poly.type
_entity_poly.pdbx_seq_one_letter_code
_entity_poly.pdbx_strand_id
1 'polypeptide(L)'
;MVYYVSLLFYGVGGIVVVGMALLVAFQEKLVYVPVLPGLTKSYPITPARLRLDYEDVWLRSSDGVRLHAWFIKLFPDCRGPTILFFQENAGNIAHRLEMIRIMLQRLQCNVFMLSYRGYGASDGYPSQHGIINDAQAALDHLTQRTDIDPNRIVVFGRSLGGAVGAVLTKNNPDKVAALILENTFTSILDMVGVLLPFLKWFIGGPGTKGPKILNFLVLSPWSTIDIIGQVKQPILFLSGLQDEMVPSSHMQMLYAKAAAHNRQCLFVEFPTGMHMDTWLAGGDHYWITIQQFFEKQVPEKKENESSQNGHAAPGEQPSFCIL
;
A
#
# COMPACT_ATOMS: atom_id res chain seq x y z
N MET A 1 -1.45 4.96 57.22
CA MET A 1 -2.32 5.17 56.01
C MET A 1 -1.56 5.91 54.92
N VAL A 2 -0.99 7.09 55.11
CA VAL A 2 -0.26 7.88 54.12
C VAL A 2 0.89 7.10 53.46
N TYR A 3 1.70 6.37 54.24
CA TYR A 3 2.83 5.56 53.76
C TYR A 3 2.41 4.47 52.77
N TYR A 4 1.34 3.73 53.04
CA TYR A 4 0.84 2.70 52.12
C TYR A 4 0.23 3.28 50.84
N VAL A 5 -0.42 4.45 50.94
CA VAL A 5 -0.95 5.18 49.77
C VAL A 5 0.20 5.66 48.87
N SER A 6 1.28 6.18 49.49
CA SER A 6 2.47 6.61 48.75
C SER A 6 3.16 5.40 48.06
N LEU A 7 3.30 4.26 48.76
CA LEU A 7 3.90 3.05 48.21
C LEU A 7 3.08 2.50 47.04
N LEU A 8 1.75 2.51 47.15
CA LEU A 8 0.84 2.12 46.06
C LEU A 8 0.99 3.07 44.87
N PHE A 9 1.06 4.38 45.11
CA PHE A 9 1.21 5.39 44.06
C PHE A 9 2.54 5.25 43.29
N TYR A 10 3.65 5.05 44.01
CA TYR A 10 4.96 4.80 43.37
C TYR A 10 5.00 3.44 42.65
N GLY A 11 4.35 2.43 43.19
CA GLY A 11 4.27 1.11 42.56
C GLY A 11 3.48 1.17 41.23
N VAL A 12 2.31 1.80 41.24
CA VAL A 12 1.49 2.00 40.03
C VAL A 12 2.22 2.90 39.03
N GLY A 13 2.83 4.01 39.49
CA GLY A 13 3.62 4.88 38.65
C GLY A 13 4.80 4.16 37.97
N GLY A 14 5.51 3.32 38.73
CA GLY A 14 6.60 2.49 38.21
C GLY A 14 6.13 1.52 37.13
N ILE A 15 5.01 0.82 37.33
CA ILE A 15 4.41 -0.10 36.34
C ILE A 15 4.05 0.65 35.06
N VAL A 16 3.44 1.85 35.17
CA VAL A 16 3.07 2.68 34.00
C VAL A 16 4.32 3.10 33.24
N VAL A 17 5.37 3.57 33.90
CA VAL A 17 6.63 3.97 33.25
C VAL A 17 7.28 2.79 32.53
N VAL A 18 7.38 1.61 33.18
CA VAL A 18 7.92 0.40 32.55
C VAL A 18 7.06 -0.03 31.37
N GLY A 19 5.74 -0.03 31.51
CA GLY A 19 4.81 -0.35 30.40
C GLY A 19 4.99 0.59 29.20
N MET A 20 5.11 1.89 29.43
CA MET A 20 5.39 2.87 28.37
C MET A 20 6.76 2.66 27.71
N ALA A 21 7.80 2.38 28.50
CA ALA A 21 9.13 2.09 27.97
C ALA A 21 9.11 0.82 27.08
N LEU A 22 8.39 -0.22 27.48
CA LEU A 22 8.21 -1.43 26.68
C LEU A 22 7.43 -1.15 25.38
N LEU A 23 6.35 -0.36 25.45
CA LEU A 23 5.60 0.05 24.25
C LEU A 23 6.50 0.78 23.25
N VAL A 24 7.32 1.72 23.72
CA VAL A 24 8.27 2.44 22.88
C VAL A 24 9.33 1.50 22.31
N ALA A 25 9.90 0.62 23.12
CA ALA A 25 10.96 -0.32 22.70
C ALA A 25 10.47 -1.34 21.65
N PHE A 26 9.21 -1.76 21.73
CA PHE A 26 8.64 -2.80 20.87
C PHE A 26 7.61 -2.31 19.86
N GLN A 27 7.42 -0.98 19.71
CA GLN A 27 6.39 -0.40 18.84
C GLN A 27 6.46 -0.91 17.39
N GLU A 28 7.66 -1.09 16.83
CA GLU A 28 7.79 -1.59 15.46
C GLU A 28 7.30 -3.03 15.31
N LYS A 29 7.41 -3.86 16.36
CA LYS A 29 6.83 -5.21 16.37
C LYS A 29 5.31 -5.20 16.47
N LEU A 30 4.71 -4.12 16.97
CA LEU A 30 3.26 -3.93 16.96
C LEU A 30 2.75 -3.44 15.62
N VAL A 31 3.53 -2.60 14.95
CA VAL A 31 3.17 -2.07 13.62
C VAL A 31 3.40 -3.12 12.54
N TYR A 32 4.53 -3.83 12.57
CA TYR A 32 4.93 -4.78 11.53
C TYR A 32 4.83 -6.22 12.02
N VAL A 33 4.00 -7.01 11.36
CA VAL A 33 3.70 -8.40 11.71
C VAL A 33 4.06 -9.34 10.55
N PRO A 34 5.36 -9.51 10.21
CA PRO A 34 5.78 -10.31 9.05
C PRO A 34 5.40 -11.78 9.15
N VAL A 35 5.13 -12.28 10.36
CA VAL A 35 4.73 -13.67 10.64
C VAL A 35 3.42 -13.65 11.41
N LEU A 36 2.38 -14.22 10.83
CA LEU A 36 1.09 -14.39 11.50
C LEU A 36 1.19 -15.48 12.58
N PRO A 37 0.46 -15.34 13.71
CA PRO A 37 0.45 -16.35 14.75
C PRO A 37 0.12 -17.73 14.20
N GLY A 38 0.93 -18.73 14.54
CA GLY A 38 0.77 -20.11 14.07
C GLY A 38 1.25 -20.40 12.64
N LEU A 39 1.73 -19.39 11.91
CA LEU A 39 2.29 -19.57 10.57
C LEU A 39 3.82 -19.38 10.57
N THR A 40 4.45 -19.78 9.47
CA THR A 40 5.88 -19.57 9.23
C THR A 40 6.12 -18.28 8.42
N LYS A 41 7.36 -17.78 8.45
CA LYS A 41 7.77 -16.65 7.59
C LYS A 41 7.77 -17.01 6.11
N SER A 42 7.98 -18.29 5.78
CA SER A 42 8.03 -18.80 4.40
C SER A 42 6.70 -18.62 3.68
N TYR A 43 6.76 -18.57 2.35
CA TYR A 43 5.56 -18.52 1.52
C TYR A 43 4.82 -19.85 1.57
N PRO A 44 3.53 -19.89 1.97
CA PRO A 44 2.74 -21.13 1.99
C PRO A 44 2.47 -21.66 0.59
N ILE A 45 2.41 -20.79 -0.41
CA ILE A 45 2.25 -21.09 -1.83
C ILE A 45 3.07 -20.10 -2.66
N THR A 46 3.36 -20.48 -3.91
CA THR A 46 3.94 -19.58 -4.93
C THR A 46 2.93 -19.31 -6.03
N PRO A 47 3.14 -18.30 -6.90
CA PRO A 47 2.26 -18.04 -8.04
C PRO A 47 2.05 -19.25 -8.94
N ALA A 48 3.05 -20.15 -9.09
CA ALA A 48 2.93 -21.39 -9.85
C ALA A 48 1.79 -22.29 -9.36
N ARG A 49 1.47 -22.29 -8.07
CA ARG A 49 0.35 -23.07 -7.51
C ARG A 49 -1.00 -22.64 -8.10
N LEU A 50 -1.12 -21.36 -8.47
CA LEU A 50 -2.29 -20.78 -9.13
C LEU A 50 -2.16 -20.74 -10.66
N ARG A 51 -1.15 -21.40 -11.23
CA ARG A 51 -0.84 -21.41 -12.66
C ARG A 51 -0.62 -20.01 -13.23
N LEU A 52 -0.02 -19.13 -12.44
CA LEU A 52 0.36 -17.78 -12.84
C LEU A 52 1.79 -17.83 -13.38
N ASP A 53 2.02 -17.15 -14.49
CA ASP A 53 3.37 -16.92 -15.01
C ASP A 53 4.05 -15.81 -14.20
N TYR A 54 5.26 -16.06 -13.70
CA TYR A 54 5.93 -15.14 -12.81
C TYR A 54 7.45 -15.26 -12.86
N GLU A 55 8.09 -14.18 -12.45
CA GLU A 55 9.53 -14.05 -12.26
C GLU A 55 9.82 -13.84 -10.77
N ASP A 56 10.73 -14.61 -10.19
CA ASP A 56 11.34 -14.33 -8.88
C ASP A 56 12.38 -13.23 -9.07
N VAL A 57 12.09 -12.05 -8.51
CA VAL A 57 12.94 -10.87 -8.62
C VAL A 57 13.66 -10.62 -7.30
N TRP A 58 14.98 -10.43 -7.36
CA TRP A 58 15.79 -10.04 -6.23
C TRP A 58 16.35 -8.64 -6.42
N LEU A 59 16.07 -7.76 -5.47
CA LEU A 59 16.48 -6.36 -5.46
C LEU A 59 17.44 -6.08 -4.31
N ARG A 60 18.14 -4.96 -4.41
CA ARG A 60 18.85 -4.36 -3.28
C ARG A 60 18.30 -2.97 -3.01
N SER A 61 17.90 -2.74 -1.78
CA SER A 61 17.56 -1.41 -1.28
C SER A 61 18.81 -0.53 -1.21
N SER A 62 18.66 0.79 -1.19
CA SER A 62 19.76 1.74 -1.16
C SER A 62 20.72 1.56 0.03
N ASP A 63 20.24 0.97 1.12
CA ASP A 63 21.02 0.62 2.31
C ASP A 63 21.57 -0.83 2.28
N GLY A 64 21.51 -1.50 1.11
CA GLY A 64 22.10 -2.81 0.84
C GLY A 64 21.23 -4.02 1.24
N VAL A 65 20.07 -3.82 1.86
CA VAL A 65 19.16 -4.92 2.24
C VAL A 65 18.67 -5.63 0.99
N ARG A 66 18.76 -6.97 0.98
CA ARG A 66 18.29 -7.81 -0.12
C ARG A 66 16.79 -8.06 0.03
N LEU A 67 16.06 -7.75 -1.04
CA LEU A 67 14.60 -7.82 -1.10
C LEU A 67 14.17 -8.85 -2.14
N HIS A 68 13.10 -9.54 -1.84
CA HIS A 68 12.43 -10.47 -2.74
C HIS A 68 11.13 -9.85 -3.26
N ALA A 69 10.82 -10.11 -4.52
CA ALA A 69 9.55 -9.72 -5.14
C ALA A 69 9.11 -10.78 -6.15
N TRP A 70 7.81 -10.81 -6.45
CA TRP A 70 7.27 -11.52 -7.59
C TRP A 70 6.79 -10.53 -8.64
N PHE A 71 7.28 -10.71 -9.87
CA PHE A 71 6.70 -10.03 -11.01
C PHE A 71 5.82 -11.01 -11.78
N ILE A 72 4.52 -10.75 -11.78
CA ILE A 72 3.49 -11.64 -12.34
C ILE A 72 2.90 -10.95 -13.56
N LYS A 73 2.96 -11.64 -14.71
CA LYS A 73 2.40 -11.18 -15.98
C LYS A 73 1.15 -11.98 -16.33
N LEU A 74 0.19 -11.32 -16.94
CA LEU A 74 -0.97 -12.01 -17.48
C LEU A 74 -0.58 -12.84 -18.71
N PHE A 75 0.23 -12.23 -19.60
CA PHE A 75 0.84 -12.86 -20.79
C PHE A 75 2.27 -12.33 -20.97
N PRO A 76 3.18 -13.08 -21.60
CA PRO A 76 4.58 -12.66 -21.79
C PRO A 76 4.72 -11.27 -22.44
N ASP A 77 3.88 -10.96 -23.44
CA ASP A 77 3.93 -9.74 -24.22
C ASP A 77 2.89 -8.68 -23.79
N CYS A 78 2.27 -8.84 -22.61
CA CYS A 78 1.27 -7.89 -22.11
C CYS A 78 1.93 -6.55 -21.75
N ARG A 79 1.67 -5.51 -22.55
CA ARG A 79 2.06 -4.12 -22.29
C ARG A 79 0.99 -3.31 -21.58
N GLY A 80 0.04 -3.97 -20.92
CA GLY A 80 -0.96 -3.32 -20.05
C GLY A 80 -0.32 -2.52 -18.91
N PRO A 81 -1.13 -1.83 -18.10
CA PRO A 81 -0.62 -1.16 -16.91
C PRO A 81 0.15 -2.13 -16.01
N THR A 82 1.19 -1.64 -15.33
CA THR A 82 1.90 -2.43 -14.33
C THR A 82 1.56 -1.92 -12.94
N ILE A 83 0.96 -2.75 -12.11
CA ILE A 83 0.62 -2.42 -10.72
C ILE A 83 1.81 -2.76 -9.83
N LEU A 84 2.36 -1.75 -9.16
CA LEU A 84 3.28 -1.93 -8.03
C LEU A 84 2.45 -2.06 -6.76
N PHE A 85 2.33 -3.30 -6.28
CA PHE A 85 1.44 -3.66 -5.18
C PHE A 85 2.18 -3.65 -3.84
N PHE A 86 1.65 -2.90 -2.89
CA PHE A 86 2.08 -2.82 -1.50
C PHE A 86 1.03 -3.43 -0.57
N GLN A 87 1.43 -4.50 0.11
CA GLN A 87 0.57 -5.25 1.03
C GLN A 87 0.37 -4.53 2.37
N GLU A 88 -0.52 -5.08 3.18
CA GLU A 88 -0.78 -4.68 4.55
C GLU A 88 0.40 -5.00 5.47
N ASN A 89 0.25 -4.68 6.76
CA ASN A 89 1.30 -4.87 7.77
C ASN A 89 1.52 -6.33 8.21
N ALA A 90 0.59 -7.25 7.91
CA ALA A 90 0.62 -8.61 8.44
C ALA A 90 0.75 -9.67 7.33
N GLY A 91 1.50 -10.74 7.62
CA GLY A 91 1.73 -11.86 6.70
C GLY A 91 2.71 -11.52 5.58
N ASN A 92 2.61 -12.22 4.44
CA ASN A 92 3.50 -12.04 3.29
C ASN A 92 2.74 -12.01 1.96
N ILE A 93 3.43 -11.72 0.87
CA ILE A 93 2.84 -11.56 -0.46
C ILE A 93 2.07 -12.78 -0.95
N ALA A 94 2.41 -14.00 -0.49
CA ALA A 94 1.70 -15.22 -0.89
C ALA A 94 0.23 -15.24 -0.45
N HIS A 95 -0.10 -14.59 0.66
CA HIS A 95 -1.48 -14.50 1.14
C HIS A 95 -2.38 -13.61 0.26
N ARG A 96 -1.83 -12.90 -0.72
CA ARG A 96 -2.55 -11.98 -1.63
C ARG A 96 -2.77 -12.58 -3.02
N LEU A 97 -2.19 -13.74 -3.29
CA LEU A 97 -2.16 -14.33 -4.64
C LEU A 97 -3.55 -14.55 -5.25
N GLU A 98 -4.57 -14.90 -4.46
CA GLU A 98 -5.93 -15.06 -4.99
C GLU A 98 -6.50 -13.73 -5.51
N MET A 99 -6.35 -12.65 -4.74
CA MET A 99 -6.73 -11.31 -5.19
C MET A 99 -5.95 -10.90 -6.44
N ILE A 100 -4.63 -11.15 -6.44
CA ILE A 100 -3.76 -10.80 -7.57
C ILE A 100 -4.15 -11.58 -8.83
N ARG A 101 -4.51 -12.87 -8.71
CA ARG A 101 -5.00 -13.67 -9.82
C ARG A 101 -6.23 -13.04 -10.48
N ILE A 102 -7.19 -12.59 -9.68
CA ILE A 102 -8.39 -11.93 -10.19
C ILE A 102 -8.06 -10.55 -10.76
N MET A 103 -7.17 -9.80 -10.11
CA MET A 103 -6.69 -8.50 -10.57
C MET A 103 -6.08 -8.57 -11.98
N LEU A 104 -5.19 -9.54 -12.22
CA LEU A 104 -4.58 -9.78 -13.53
C LEU A 104 -5.65 -10.01 -14.61
N GLN A 105 -6.62 -10.88 -14.32
CA GLN A 105 -7.69 -11.24 -15.26
C GLN A 105 -8.66 -10.09 -15.54
N ARG A 106 -9.06 -9.37 -14.50
CA ARG A 106 -10.06 -8.30 -14.61
C ARG A 106 -9.49 -7.00 -15.18
N LEU A 107 -8.25 -6.67 -14.85
CA LEU A 107 -7.65 -5.39 -15.23
C LEU A 107 -6.69 -5.48 -16.42
N GLN A 108 -6.43 -6.70 -16.92
CA GLN A 108 -5.50 -6.94 -18.03
C GLN A 108 -4.15 -6.21 -17.79
N CYS A 109 -3.56 -6.43 -16.62
CA CYS A 109 -2.38 -5.73 -16.13
C CYS A 109 -1.26 -6.70 -15.73
N ASN A 110 -0.06 -6.18 -15.51
CA ASN A 110 1.01 -6.87 -14.80
C ASN A 110 1.00 -6.47 -13.33
N VAL A 111 1.50 -7.31 -12.43
CA VAL A 111 1.59 -6.99 -11.00
C VAL A 111 2.98 -7.29 -10.46
N PHE A 112 3.61 -6.30 -9.87
CA PHE A 112 4.86 -6.44 -9.13
C PHE A 112 4.56 -6.41 -7.63
N MET A 113 4.81 -7.53 -6.95
CA MET A 113 4.53 -7.71 -5.52
C MET A 113 5.83 -7.64 -4.74
N LEU A 114 6.06 -6.55 -4.02
CA LEU A 114 7.25 -6.40 -3.18
C LEU A 114 7.02 -7.06 -1.81
N SER A 115 7.93 -7.95 -1.41
CA SER A 115 8.07 -8.39 -0.03
C SER A 115 8.94 -7.39 0.72
N TYR A 116 8.37 -6.63 1.66
CA TYR A 116 9.14 -5.65 2.46
C TYR A 116 10.29 -6.31 3.20
N ARG A 117 11.30 -5.53 3.59
CA ARG A 117 12.36 -6.02 4.49
C ARG A 117 11.78 -6.70 5.74
N GLY A 118 12.34 -7.85 6.10
CA GLY A 118 11.85 -8.66 7.20
C GLY A 118 10.66 -9.55 6.89
N TYR A 119 9.96 -9.36 5.76
CA TYR A 119 8.81 -10.15 5.32
C TYR A 119 9.22 -11.24 4.34
N GLY A 120 8.50 -12.37 4.34
CA GLY A 120 8.71 -13.46 3.38
C GLY A 120 10.18 -13.84 3.25
N ALA A 121 10.72 -13.82 2.02
CA ALA A 121 12.12 -14.14 1.75
C ALA A 121 13.07 -12.94 1.83
N SER A 122 12.57 -11.71 2.05
CA SER A 122 13.39 -10.52 2.19
C SER A 122 14.19 -10.53 3.50
N ASP A 123 15.43 -9.99 3.42
CA ASP A 123 16.31 -9.82 4.57
C ASP A 123 15.92 -8.59 5.42
N GLY A 124 16.62 -8.36 6.52
CA GLY A 124 16.52 -7.17 7.35
C GLY A 124 15.34 -7.16 8.33
N TYR A 125 15.08 -5.97 8.88
CA TYR A 125 14.00 -5.70 9.84
C TYR A 125 13.15 -4.52 9.35
N PRO A 126 11.80 -4.59 9.48
CA PRO A 126 10.94 -3.54 8.99
C PRO A 126 11.02 -2.28 9.86
N SER A 127 11.06 -1.13 9.19
CA SER A 127 10.93 0.21 9.77
C SER A 127 10.35 1.12 8.69
N GLN A 128 9.77 2.26 9.08
CA GLN A 128 9.21 3.19 8.10
C GLN A 128 10.25 3.63 7.08
N HIS A 129 11.41 4.10 7.53
CA HIS A 129 12.48 4.55 6.65
C HIS A 129 12.96 3.44 5.71
N GLY A 130 13.14 2.23 6.26
CA GLY A 130 13.58 1.10 5.48
C GLY A 130 12.57 0.68 4.41
N ILE A 131 11.29 0.60 4.74
CA ILE A 131 10.25 0.21 3.77
C ILE A 131 10.08 1.29 2.67
N ILE A 132 10.30 2.57 2.98
CA ILE A 132 10.33 3.63 1.95
C ILE A 132 11.47 3.38 0.95
N ASN A 133 12.66 3.01 1.43
CA ASN A 133 13.78 2.65 0.56
C ASN A 133 13.49 1.39 -0.26
N ASP A 134 12.81 0.40 0.32
CA ASP A 134 12.41 -0.83 -0.37
C ASP A 134 11.43 -0.52 -1.52
N ALA A 135 10.44 0.33 -1.26
CA ALA A 135 9.46 0.76 -2.25
C ALA A 135 10.12 1.52 -3.40
N GLN A 136 11.10 2.39 -3.09
CA GLN A 136 11.87 3.11 -4.10
C GLN A 136 12.68 2.15 -4.98
N ALA A 137 13.35 1.16 -4.39
CA ALA A 137 14.11 0.15 -5.14
C ALA A 137 13.20 -0.66 -6.09
N ALA A 138 11.98 -0.97 -5.67
CA ALA A 138 11.00 -1.65 -6.52
C ALA A 138 10.56 -0.79 -7.71
N LEU A 139 10.28 0.50 -7.48
CA LEU A 139 9.94 1.43 -8.55
C LEU A 139 11.08 1.64 -9.52
N ASP A 140 12.30 1.83 -9.01
CA ASP A 140 13.50 2.02 -9.86
C ASP A 140 13.79 0.77 -10.71
N HIS A 141 13.56 -0.43 -10.18
CA HIS A 141 13.63 -1.66 -10.96
C HIS A 141 12.59 -1.67 -12.09
N LEU A 142 11.33 -1.34 -11.80
CA LEU A 142 10.28 -1.32 -12.81
C LEU A 142 10.54 -0.29 -13.92
N THR A 143 11.04 0.89 -13.56
CA THR A 143 11.33 1.95 -14.56
C THR A 143 12.50 1.61 -15.49
N GLN A 144 13.32 0.62 -15.15
CA GLN A 144 14.44 0.13 -15.98
C GLN A 144 14.06 -1.06 -16.86
N ARG A 145 12.88 -1.64 -16.70
CA ARG A 145 12.42 -2.77 -17.50
C ARG A 145 12.03 -2.31 -18.92
N THR A 146 12.35 -3.15 -19.89
CA THR A 146 12.01 -2.90 -21.31
C THR A 146 10.77 -3.64 -21.79
N ASP A 147 10.28 -4.58 -20.97
CA ASP A 147 9.14 -5.46 -21.26
C ASP A 147 7.81 -4.96 -20.68
N ILE A 148 7.79 -3.75 -20.14
CA ILE A 148 6.60 -3.03 -19.67
C ILE A 148 6.58 -1.60 -20.22
N ASP A 149 5.44 -0.91 -20.11
CA ASP A 149 5.36 0.53 -20.33
C ASP A 149 5.67 1.29 -19.01
N PRO A 150 6.83 1.96 -18.87
CA PRO A 150 7.20 2.67 -17.66
C PRO A 150 6.33 3.90 -17.38
N ASN A 151 5.57 4.40 -18.37
CA ASN A 151 4.63 5.52 -18.17
C ASN A 151 3.28 5.07 -17.60
N ARG A 152 3.05 3.76 -17.47
CA ARG A 152 1.80 3.17 -16.99
C ARG A 152 2.01 2.37 -15.69
N ILE A 153 2.95 2.79 -14.85
CA ILE A 153 3.14 2.21 -13.51
C ILE A 153 2.14 2.83 -12.56
N VAL A 154 1.25 1.99 -12.00
CA VAL A 154 0.24 2.37 -11.02
C VAL A 154 0.63 1.81 -9.66
N VAL A 155 0.65 2.65 -8.64
CA VAL A 155 0.88 2.20 -7.26
C VAL A 155 -0.45 1.81 -6.64
N PHE A 156 -0.54 0.60 -6.12
CA PHE A 156 -1.68 0.10 -5.37
C PHE A 156 -1.25 -0.23 -3.94
N GLY A 157 -1.85 0.41 -2.95
CA GLY A 157 -1.55 0.16 -1.55
C GLY A 157 -2.79 -0.09 -0.70
N ARG A 158 -2.79 -1.20 0.07
CA ARG A 158 -3.82 -1.53 1.03
C ARG A 158 -3.30 -1.34 2.45
N SER A 159 -4.09 -0.73 3.34
CA SER A 159 -3.74 -0.55 4.75
C SER A 159 -2.37 0.13 4.90
N LEU A 160 -1.38 -0.49 5.55
CA LEU A 160 0.01 -0.01 5.60
C LEU A 160 0.58 0.29 4.21
N GLY A 161 0.28 -0.59 3.23
CA GLY A 161 0.71 -0.40 1.85
C GLY A 161 0.19 0.90 1.23
N GLY A 162 -0.96 1.40 1.67
CA GLY A 162 -1.48 2.70 1.26
C GLY A 162 -0.60 3.86 1.72
N ALA A 163 -0.10 3.81 2.96
CA ALA A 163 0.84 4.80 3.47
C ALA A 163 2.19 4.74 2.72
N VAL A 164 2.70 3.51 2.46
CA VAL A 164 3.91 3.28 1.64
C VAL A 164 3.72 3.86 0.23
N GLY A 165 2.62 3.51 -0.42
CA GLY A 165 2.29 3.96 -1.77
C GLY A 165 2.15 5.48 -1.87
N ALA A 166 1.52 6.12 -0.89
CA ALA A 166 1.36 7.57 -0.85
C ALA A 166 2.71 8.30 -0.77
N VAL A 167 3.64 7.82 0.09
CA VAL A 167 5.01 8.37 0.19
C VAL A 167 5.76 8.19 -1.13
N LEU A 168 5.74 6.99 -1.70
CA LEU A 168 6.42 6.69 -2.95
C LEU A 168 5.91 7.57 -4.10
N THR A 169 4.59 7.65 -4.26
CA THR A 169 3.95 8.42 -5.32
C THR A 169 4.26 9.91 -5.20
N LYS A 170 4.16 10.49 -3.99
CA LYS A 170 4.53 11.88 -3.74
C LYS A 170 5.98 12.17 -4.15
N ASN A 171 6.90 11.24 -3.84
CA ASN A 171 8.34 11.43 -4.10
C ASN A 171 8.73 11.20 -5.57
N ASN A 172 7.85 10.58 -6.37
CA ASN A 172 8.12 10.21 -7.76
C ASN A 172 7.02 10.71 -8.72
N PRO A 173 6.81 12.02 -8.84
CA PRO A 173 5.69 12.57 -9.62
C PRO A 173 5.74 12.21 -11.10
N ASP A 174 6.91 11.95 -11.65
CA ASP A 174 7.10 11.68 -13.08
C ASP A 174 7.20 10.18 -13.42
N LYS A 175 7.29 9.31 -12.40
CA LYS A 175 7.46 7.85 -12.58
C LYS A 175 6.19 7.05 -12.27
N VAL A 176 5.27 7.61 -11.50
CA VAL A 176 4.01 6.97 -11.10
C VAL A 176 2.86 7.62 -11.82
N ALA A 177 2.11 6.83 -12.59
CA ALA A 177 0.98 7.31 -13.38
C ALA A 177 -0.26 7.60 -12.53
N ALA A 178 -0.54 6.77 -11.52
CA ALA A 178 -1.69 6.91 -10.63
C ALA A 178 -1.46 6.18 -9.30
N LEU A 179 -2.25 6.54 -8.28
CA LEU A 179 -2.25 5.92 -6.96
C LEU A 179 -3.64 5.32 -6.65
N ILE A 180 -3.69 4.09 -6.18
CA ILE A 180 -4.90 3.45 -5.65
C ILE A 180 -4.67 3.16 -4.17
N LEU A 181 -5.57 3.64 -3.33
CA LEU A 181 -5.57 3.45 -1.89
C LEU A 181 -6.78 2.63 -1.47
N GLU A 182 -6.57 1.53 -0.77
CA GLU A 182 -7.64 0.70 -0.24
C GLU A 182 -7.49 0.56 1.27
N ASN A 183 -8.56 0.93 2.01
CA ASN A 183 -8.69 0.73 3.46
C ASN A 183 -7.45 1.17 4.25
N THR A 184 -6.89 2.33 3.91
CA THR A 184 -5.69 2.86 4.58
C THR A 184 -6.04 3.90 5.65
N PHE A 185 -5.07 4.24 6.47
CA PHE A 185 -5.24 5.08 7.65
C PHE A 185 -4.57 6.46 7.49
N THR A 186 -5.01 7.41 8.29
CA THR A 186 -4.46 8.78 8.34
C THR A 186 -3.07 8.82 8.93
N SER A 187 -2.85 8.10 10.05
CA SER A 187 -1.53 7.92 10.68
C SER A 187 -1.56 6.75 11.67
N ILE A 188 -0.40 6.21 12.05
CA ILE A 188 -0.29 5.22 13.13
C ILE A 188 -0.75 5.83 14.46
N LEU A 189 -0.47 7.11 14.69
CA LEU A 189 -0.95 7.80 15.91
C LEU A 189 -2.47 7.84 16.00
N ASP A 190 -3.16 8.10 14.89
CA ASP A 190 -4.62 8.09 14.87
C ASP A 190 -5.16 6.67 15.11
N MET A 191 -4.49 5.65 14.54
CA MET A 191 -4.83 4.24 14.79
C MET A 191 -4.64 3.85 16.24
N VAL A 192 -3.55 4.27 16.89
CA VAL A 192 -3.38 4.08 18.35
C VAL A 192 -4.52 4.75 19.12
N GLY A 193 -4.95 5.95 18.69
CA GLY A 193 -6.10 6.62 19.28
C GLY A 193 -7.43 5.88 19.11
N VAL A 194 -7.60 5.09 18.04
CA VAL A 194 -8.77 4.21 17.83
C VAL A 194 -8.69 2.98 18.74
N LEU A 195 -7.53 2.30 18.76
CA LEU A 195 -7.32 1.07 19.51
C LEU A 195 -7.24 1.29 21.03
N LEU A 196 -6.68 2.43 21.45
CA LEU A 196 -6.44 2.79 22.86
C LEU A 196 -7.01 4.20 23.14
N PRO A 197 -8.34 4.35 23.27
CA PRO A 197 -9.00 5.66 23.35
C PRO A 197 -8.52 6.54 24.51
N PHE A 198 -8.03 5.93 25.61
CA PHE A 198 -7.50 6.66 26.77
C PHE A 198 -6.18 7.39 26.45
N LEU A 199 -5.44 6.96 25.42
CA LEU A 199 -4.22 7.62 24.96
C LEU A 199 -4.48 8.85 24.09
N LYS A 200 -5.71 9.05 23.59
CA LYS A 200 -6.06 10.21 22.74
C LYS A 200 -5.69 11.57 23.36
N TRP A 201 -5.69 11.65 24.68
CA TRP A 201 -5.29 12.89 25.37
C TRP A 201 -3.79 13.18 25.22
N PHE A 202 -2.94 12.17 25.16
CA PHE A 202 -1.48 12.27 25.11
C PHE A 202 -0.92 12.17 23.70
N ILE A 203 -1.71 11.66 22.75
CA ILE A 203 -1.38 11.45 21.35
C ILE A 203 -2.17 12.46 20.52
N GLY A 204 -1.46 13.36 19.84
CA GLY A 204 -2.11 14.36 19.00
C GLY A 204 -2.28 13.88 17.58
N GLY A 205 -3.53 13.63 17.15
CA GLY A 205 -3.95 13.53 15.76
C GLY A 205 -4.63 14.82 15.28
N PRO A 206 -5.08 14.88 14.00
CA PRO A 206 -5.85 16.01 13.49
C PRO A 206 -7.10 16.26 14.36
N GLY A 207 -7.20 17.47 14.94
CA GLY A 207 -8.36 17.88 15.77
C GLY A 207 -8.25 17.57 17.26
N THR A 208 -7.17 16.96 17.76
CA THR A 208 -6.97 16.75 19.21
C THR A 208 -6.36 17.97 19.88
N LYS A 209 -6.92 18.37 21.05
CA LYS A 209 -6.45 19.48 21.85
C LYS A 209 -5.39 19.09 22.90
N GLY A 210 -4.92 17.85 22.90
CA GLY A 210 -3.97 17.32 23.88
C GLY A 210 -2.51 17.74 23.64
N PRO A 211 -1.62 17.57 24.64
CA PRO A 211 -0.25 18.10 24.64
C PRO A 211 0.74 17.40 23.70
N LYS A 212 0.33 16.47 22.83
CA LYS A 212 1.15 15.79 21.81
C LYS A 212 2.51 15.22 22.30
N ILE A 213 2.66 15.05 23.62
CA ILE A 213 3.93 14.75 24.27
C ILE A 213 4.51 13.41 23.81
N LEU A 214 3.65 12.45 23.41
CA LEU A 214 4.12 11.12 23.00
C LEU A 214 4.43 11.00 21.50
N ASN A 215 4.11 12.01 20.69
CA ASN A 215 4.29 11.93 19.23
C ASN A 215 5.77 11.76 18.86
N PHE A 216 6.70 12.36 19.61
CA PHE A 216 8.15 12.24 19.34
C PHE A 216 8.71 10.84 19.67
N LEU A 217 7.97 10.03 20.42
CA LEU A 217 8.37 8.66 20.77
C LEU A 217 8.00 7.64 19.67
N VAL A 218 7.19 8.03 18.69
CA VAL A 218 6.75 7.12 17.62
C VAL A 218 7.77 7.11 16.50
N LEU A 219 8.40 5.95 16.29
CA LEU A 219 9.48 5.75 15.30
C LEU A 219 8.93 5.62 13.86
N SER A 220 7.74 5.05 13.73
CA SER A 220 7.09 4.79 12.42
C SER A 220 5.69 5.43 12.37
N PRO A 221 5.58 6.76 12.31
CA PRO A 221 4.29 7.46 12.40
C PRO A 221 3.39 7.25 11.17
N TRP A 222 3.93 6.96 9.98
CA TRP A 222 3.20 6.78 8.73
C TRP A 222 2.05 7.81 8.57
N SER A 223 2.38 9.11 8.67
CA SER A 223 1.39 10.19 8.59
C SER A 223 0.95 10.43 7.15
N THR A 224 0.07 9.57 6.64
CA THR A 224 -0.49 9.66 5.29
C THR A 224 -1.25 10.96 5.10
N ILE A 225 -1.94 11.45 6.13
CA ILE A 225 -2.74 12.68 6.08
C ILE A 225 -1.89 13.92 5.80
N ASP A 226 -0.63 13.95 6.27
CA ASP A 226 0.26 15.09 6.08
C ASP A 226 0.82 15.19 4.66
N ILE A 227 0.81 14.08 3.93
CA ILE A 227 1.45 14.00 2.60
C ILE A 227 0.45 13.87 1.45
N ILE A 228 -0.75 13.31 1.70
CA ILE A 228 -1.68 12.97 0.62
C ILE A 228 -2.13 14.18 -0.22
N GLY A 229 -2.23 15.35 0.40
CA GLY A 229 -2.53 16.61 -0.32
C GLY A 229 -1.39 17.12 -1.21
N GLN A 230 -0.21 16.50 -1.16
CA GLN A 230 0.95 16.83 -1.99
C GLN A 230 1.09 15.88 -3.20
N VAL A 231 0.30 14.82 -3.25
CA VAL A 231 0.26 13.88 -4.40
C VAL A 231 -0.44 14.56 -5.57
N LYS A 232 0.25 14.65 -6.70
CA LYS A 232 -0.23 15.34 -7.91
C LYS A 232 -0.92 14.40 -8.89
N GLN A 233 -0.57 13.11 -8.83
CA GLN A 233 -1.12 12.07 -9.70
C GLN A 233 -2.60 11.81 -9.38
N PRO A 234 -3.37 11.27 -10.32
CA PRO A 234 -4.73 10.79 -10.07
C PRO A 234 -4.76 9.80 -8.90
N ILE A 235 -5.76 9.93 -8.01
CA ILE A 235 -5.90 9.04 -6.85
C ILE A 235 -7.30 8.41 -6.85
N LEU A 236 -7.34 7.08 -6.73
CA LEU A 236 -8.55 6.32 -6.47
C LEU A 236 -8.56 5.84 -5.02
N PHE A 237 -9.59 6.19 -4.27
CA PHE A 237 -9.84 5.74 -2.91
C PHE A 237 -10.94 4.67 -2.92
N LEU A 238 -10.63 3.47 -2.43
CA LEU A 238 -11.55 2.33 -2.29
C LEU A 238 -11.76 2.08 -0.80
N SER A 239 -12.97 2.30 -0.31
CA SER A 239 -13.27 2.26 1.12
C SER A 239 -14.34 1.22 1.45
N GLY A 240 -13.98 0.19 2.22
CA GLY A 240 -14.92 -0.75 2.83
C GLY A 240 -15.62 -0.10 4.04
N LEU A 241 -16.98 -0.07 4.03
CA LEU A 241 -17.73 0.55 5.13
C LEU A 241 -17.84 -0.35 6.37
N GLN A 242 -17.56 -1.65 6.24
CA GLN A 242 -17.54 -2.61 7.34
C GLN A 242 -16.11 -2.94 7.79
N ASP A 243 -15.15 -2.07 7.46
CA ASP A 243 -13.75 -2.27 7.86
C ASP A 243 -13.64 -2.28 9.39
N GLU A 244 -13.29 -3.45 9.93
CA GLU A 244 -13.19 -3.74 11.37
C GLU A 244 -11.84 -3.33 11.97
N MET A 245 -10.85 -3.02 11.11
CA MET A 245 -9.50 -2.65 11.51
C MET A 245 -9.29 -1.14 11.45
N VAL A 246 -9.62 -0.55 10.30
CA VAL A 246 -9.42 0.88 10.01
C VAL A 246 -10.78 1.52 9.73
N PRO A 247 -11.34 2.32 10.65
CA PRO A 247 -12.62 2.99 10.42
C PRO A 247 -12.64 3.75 9.08
N SER A 248 -13.71 3.61 8.31
CA SER A 248 -13.86 4.24 6.98
C SER A 248 -13.69 5.78 7.00
N SER A 249 -13.87 6.41 8.15
CA SER A 249 -13.62 7.83 8.36
C SER A 249 -12.18 8.26 8.06
N HIS A 250 -11.19 7.35 8.21
CA HIS A 250 -9.81 7.62 7.81
C HIS A 250 -9.71 7.83 6.30
N MET A 251 -10.34 6.98 5.51
CA MET A 251 -10.38 7.11 4.05
C MET A 251 -11.09 8.39 3.62
N GLN A 252 -12.20 8.75 4.28
CA GLN A 252 -12.92 10.00 4.03
C GLN A 252 -12.06 11.24 4.32
N MET A 253 -11.32 11.24 5.44
CA MET A 253 -10.39 12.33 5.77
C MET A 253 -9.25 12.45 4.77
N LEU A 254 -8.67 11.33 4.34
CA LEU A 254 -7.61 11.31 3.32
C LEU A 254 -8.12 11.85 1.98
N TYR A 255 -9.29 11.39 1.54
CA TYR A 255 -9.93 11.89 0.33
C TYR A 255 -10.19 13.41 0.41
N ALA A 256 -10.82 13.88 1.48
CA ALA A 256 -11.09 15.31 1.65
C ALA A 256 -9.81 16.16 1.59
N LYS A 257 -8.72 15.66 2.20
CA LYS A 257 -7.43 16.34 2.16
C LYS A 257 -6.80 16.34 0.77
N ALA A 258 -6.86 15.21 0.05
CA ALA A 258 -6.35 15.10 -1.31
C ALA A 258 -7.17 15.95 -2.29
N ALA A 259 -8.50 15.85 -2.26
CA ALA A 259 -9.41 16.55 -3.17
C ALA A 259 -9.36 18.08 -3.02
N ALA A 260 -8.96 18.59 -1.87
CA ALA A 260 -8.72 20.01 -1.67
C ALA A 260 -7.57 20.58 -2.55
N HIS A 261 -6.67 19.73 -3.01
CA HIS A 261 -5.47 20.13 -3.78
C HIS A 261 -5.35 19.44 -5.14
N ASN A 262 -6.09 18.34 -5.35
CA ASN A 262 -6.02 17.51 -6.55
C ASN A 262 -7.44 17.18 -7.05
N ARG A 263 -7.80 17.67 -8.23
CA ARG A 263 -9.12 17.46 -8.84
C ARG A 263 -9.29 16.07 -9.48
N GLN A 264 -8.23 15.28 -9.58
CA GLN A 264 -8.24 13.93 -10.15
C GLN A 264 -8.36 12.85 -9.06
N CYS A 265 -9.12 13.14 -8.01
CA CYS A 265 -9.42 12.20 -6.94
C CYS A 265 -10.82 11.60 -7.15
N LEU A 266 -10.92 10.29 -7.03
CA LEU A 266 -12.18 9.54 -7.03
C LEU A 266 -12.30 8.77 -5.72
N PHE A 267 -13.47 8.81 -5.08
CA PHE A 267 -13.77 8.09 -3.85
C PHE A 267 -14.95 7.16 -4.06
N VAL A 268 -14.77 5.88 -3.77
CA VAL A 268 -15.81 4.85 -3.92
C VAL A 268 -15.92 4.03 -2.65
N GLU A 269 -17.15 3.90 -2.15
CA GLU A 269 -17.49 3.15 -0.95
C GLU A 269 -18.13 1.80 -1.29
N PHE A 270 -17.76 0.78 -0.51
CA PHE A 270 -18.29 -0.57 -0.63
C PHE A 270 -19.03 -0.92 0.67
N PRO A 271 -20.39 -0.93 0.65
CA PRO A 271 -21.21 -1.02 1.86
C PRO A 271 -20.95 -2.24 2.74
N THR A 272 -20.56 -3.36 2.15
CA THR A 272 -20.31 -4.65 2.83
C THR A 272 -18.82 -5.02 2.88
N GLY A 273 -17.91 -4.18 2.33
CA GLY A 273 -16.48 -4.43 2.31
C GLY A 273 -15.87 -4.32 3.71
N MET A 274 -15.12 -5.33 4.10
CA MET A 274 -14.30 -5.38 5.32
C MET A 274 -12.84 -5.04 4.98
N HIS A 275 -11.94 -5.10 5.97
CA HIS A 275 -10.54 -4.69 5.79
C HIS A 275 -9.81 -5.45 4.68
N MET A 276 -10.03 -6.76 4.59
CA MET A 276 -9.28 -7.64 3.68
C MET A 276 -10.05 -8.09 2.45
N ASP A 277 -11.36 -7.92 2.44
CA ASP A 277 -12.25 -8.53 1.45
C ASP A 277 -13.06 -7.54 0.60
N THR A 278 -12.77 -6.24 0.68
CA THR A 278 -13.47 -5.20 -0.11
C THR A 278 -13.53 -5.56 -1.60
N TRP A 279 -12.46 -6.13 -2.15
CA TRP A 279 -12.39 -6.62 -3.54
C TRP A 279 -13.33 -7.79 -3.84
N LEU A 280 -13.61 -8.62 -2.84
CA LEU A 280 -14.52 -9.76 -2.93
C LEU A 280 -15.97 -9.30 -2.73
N ALA A 281 -16.22 -8.56 -1.65
CA ALA A 281 -17.53 -8.02 -1.32
C ALA A 281 -18.06 -7.04 -2.37
N GLY A 282 -17.17 -6.24 -2.98
CA GLY A 282 -17.49 -5.30 -4.05
C GLY A 282 -17.75 -5.96 -5.40
N GLY A 283 -17.32 -7.22 -5.58
CA GLY A 283 -17.56 -7.99 -6.79
C GLY A 283 -17.18 -7.27 -8.09
N ASP A 284 -18.04 -7.35 -9.10
CA ASP A 284 -17.78 -6.69 -10.40
C ASP A 284 -17.67 -5.17 -10.28
N HIS A 285 -18.42 -4.55 -9.38
CA HIS A 285 -18.37 -3.10 -9.19
C HIS A 285 -16.98 -2.61 -8.77
N TYR A 286 -16.28 -3.38 -7.91
CA TYR A 286 -14.92 -3.08 -7.50
C TYR A 286 -13.95 -3.06 -8.70
N TRP A 287 -13.98 -4.10 -9.51
CA TRP A 287 -13.07 -4.24 -10.65
C TRP A 287 -13.39 -3.27 -11.79
N ILE A 288 -14.68 -3.06 -12.10
CA ILE A 288 -15.14 -2.08 -13.10
C ILE A 288 -14.71 -0.66 -12.69
N THR A 289 -14.79 -0.33 -11.41
CA THR A 289 -14.32 0.97 -10.89
C THR A 289 -12.83 1.21 -11.20
N ILE A 290 -11.98 0.22 -10.94
CA ILE A 290 -10.54 0.33 -11.21
C ILE A 290 -10.28 0.37 -12.73
N GLN A 291 -10.99 -0.43 -13.51
CA GLN A 291 -10.87 -0.45 -14.96
C GLN A 291 -11.20 0.92 -15.56
N GLN A 292 -12.33 1.49 -15.19
CA GLN A 292 -12.74 2.85 -15.65
C GLN A 292 -11.74 3.93 -15.20
N PHE A 293 -11.16 3.78 -14.02
CA PHE A 293 -10.11 4.67 -13.56
C PHE A 293 -8.86 4.56 -14.43
N PHE A 294 -8.45 3.34 -14.82
CA PHE A 294 -7.32 3.13 -15.73
C PHE A 294 -7.58 3.70 -17.12
N GLU A 295 -8.75 3.45 -17.70
CA GLU A 295 -9.13 3.97 -19.02
C GLU A 295 -9.06 5.51 -19.07
N LYS A 296 -9.45 6.16 -17.99
CA LYS A 296 -9.48 7.63 -17.90
C LYS A 296 -8.12 8.24 -17.55
N GLN A 297 -7.36 7.64 -16.64
CA GLN A 297 -6.20 8.26 -16.01
C GLN A 297 -4.87 7.65 -16.45
N VAL A 298 -4.88 6.44 -17.00
CA VAL A 298 -3.68 5.67 -17.39
C VAL A 298 -3.85 5.12 -18.82
N PRO A 299 -4.30 5.94 -19.79
CA PRO A 299 -4.56 5.47 -21.14
C PRO A 299 -3.28 5.02 -21.81
N GLU A 300 -3.43 4.11 -22.79
CA GLU A 300 -2.35 3.76 -23.69
C GLU A 300 -1.99 4.98 -24.55
N LYS A 301 -0.71 5.32 -24.65
CA LYS A 301 -0.29 6.35 -25.60
C LYS A 301 -0.48 5.79 -27.00
N LYS A 302 -1.40 6.35 -27.78
CA LYS A 302 -1.46 6.13 -29.23
C LYS A 302 -0.14 6.62 -29.81
N GLU A 303 0.63 5.75 -30.43
CA GLU A 303 1.73 6.17 -31.29
C GLU A 303 1.14 7.12 -32.34
N ASN A 304 1.61 8.36 -32.39
CA ASN A 304 1.17 9.32 -33.38
C ASN A 304 1.50 8.74 -34.75
N GLU A 305 0.46 8.53 -35.57
CA GLU A 305 0.53 8.26 -37.03
C GLU A 305 1.13 9.45 -37.79
N SER A 306 2.34 9.85 -37.49
CA SER A 306 3.03 10.95 -38.19
C SER A 306 4.38 10.52 -38.72
N SER A 307 4.42 9.37 -39.43
CA SER A 307 5.50 9.08 -40.40
C SER A 307 5.14 7.88 -41.30
N GLN A 308 4.02 7.96 -42.02
CA GLN A 308 3.77 7.07 -43.16
C GLN A 308 3.17 7.89 -44.33
N ASN A 309 4.01 8.73 -44.93
CA ASN A 309 3.93 8.95 -46.37
C ASN A 309 5.03 8.07 -46.97
N GLY A 310 4.71 6.85 -47.38
CA GLY A 310 5.62 5.97 -48.08
C GLY A 310 5.17 4.50 -48.00
N HIS A 311 4.37 4.10 -49.00
CA HIS A 311 4.05 2.73 -49.44
C HIS A 311 3.24 1.83 -48.50
N ALA A 312 1.99 1.68 -48.86
CA ALA A 312 1.05 0.71 -48.31
C ALA A 312 1.47 -0.74 -48.61
N ALA A 313 1.49 -1.56 -47.57
CA ALA A 313 1.23 -2.99 -47.64
C ALA A 313 0.10 -3.32 -46.65
N PRO A 314 -0.93 -4.11 -47.07
CA PRO A 314 -2.10 -4.33 -46.24
C PRO A 314 -1.88 -5.46 -45.23
N GLY A 315 -2.28 -5.25 -43.98
CA GLY A 315 -2.69 -6.31 -43.07
C GLY A 315 -1.82 -6.57 -41.86
N GLU A 316 -1.97 -5.77 -40.82
CA GLU A 316 -1.86 -6.26 -39.44
C GLU A 316 -2.90 -5.52 -38.58
N GLN A 317 -3.81 -6.30 -38.04
CA GLN A 317 -4.84 -5.81 -37.11
C GLN A 317 -4.21 -5.55 -35.73
N PRO A 318 -4.67 -4.52 -34.99
CA PRO A 318 -4.20 -4.28 -33.62
C PRO A 318 -4.61 -5.46 -32.73
N SER A 319 -3.64 -6.03 -32.03
CA SER A 319 -3.84 -7.11 -31.08
C SER A 319 -4.53 -6.56 -29.81
N PHE A 320 -5.86 -6.57 -29.84
CA PHE A 320 -6.64 -6.51 -28.60
C PHE A 320 -6.46 -7.86 -27.87
N CYS A 321 -6.06 -7.82 -26.61
CA CYS A 321 -6.19 -8.96 -25.71
C CYS A 321 -7.69 -9.22 -25.47
N ILE A 322 -8.34 -9.99 -26.36
CA ILE A 322 -9.71 -10.47 -26.16
C ILE A 322 -9.62 -11.93 -25.75
N LEU A 323 -9.99 -12.21 -24.51
CA LEU A 323 -10.62 -13.46 -24.08
C LEU A 323 -11.71 -13.13 -23.07
#